data_3cb9a440129b2a0a5b4588a28683e1a7
#
_entry.id   3cb9a440129b2a0a5b4588a28683e1a7
#
_cell.length_a   1.000
_cell.length_b   1.000
_cell.length_c   1.000
_cell.angle_alpha   90.00
_cell.angle_beta   90.00
_cell.angle_gamma   90.00
#
_symmetry.space_group_name_H-M   'P 1'
#
loop_
_entity.id
_entity.type
_entity.pdbx_description
1 polymer ?
#
loop_
_entity_poly.entity_id
_entity_poly.type
_entity_poly.pdbx_seq_one_letter_code
_entity_poly.pdbx_strand_id
1 'polypeptide(L)'
;MQRRFLFRALIGGALGAFGIPAREAHGQEWIISTIYDAAGRHGVSGDWLLNTAVCESQLDPWAYNEMTGDIGLFQFKPATWAEWGADPSAIWDVWSQSDMAAWAFSVGLHTHWCCSGTWQGEECIVL
;
A
#
# COMPACT_ATOMS: atom_id res chain seq x y z
N MET A 1 9.93 -6.49 7.62
CA MET A 1 9.51 -5.48 7.87
C MET A 1 8.28 -5.39 8.41
N GLN A 2 7.98 -4.86 9.36
CA GLN A 2 6.85 -4.89 10.00
C GLN A 2 6.11 -3.74 9.97
N ARG A 3 4.91 -3.81 10.01
CA ARG A 3 4.08 -2.74 9.92
C ARG A 3 3.71 -2.32 11.24
N ARG A 4 4.15 -1.33 11.73
CA ARG A 4 3.78 -0.91 12.99
C ARG A 4 2.54 -0.23 13.01
N PHE A 5 2.03 0.27 11.91
CA PHE A 5 0.80 0.98 11.97
C PHE A 5 -0.34 0.05 12.17
N LEU A 6 -0.10 -1.22 12.24
CA LEU A 6 -1.16 -2.10 12.52
C LEU A 6 -1.87 -1.80 13.78
N PHE A 7 -1.17 -1.27 14.73
CA PHE A 7 -1.80 -1.07 15.95
C PHE A 7 -2.79 -0.03 15.95
N ARG A 8 -2.65 0.91 15.06
CA ARG A 8 -3.61 1.93 15.02
C ARG A 8 -4.90 1.38 14.59
N ALA A 9 -4.87 0.49 13.67
CA ALA A 9 -6.09 -0.09 13.21
C ALA A 9 -6.75 -0.84 14.32
N LEU A 10 -5.96 -1.48 15.14
CA LEU A 10 -6.55 -2.20 16.22
C LEU A 10 -7.24 -1.31 17.19
N ILE A 11 -6.67 -0.17 17.42
CA ILE A 11 -7.29 0.74 18.30
C ILE A 11 -8.59 1.17 17.75
N GLY A 12 -8.62 1.45 16.48
CA GLY A 12 -9.86 1.81 15.89
C GLY A 12 -10.85 0.70 16.02
N GLY A 13 -10.35 -0.50 16.04
CA GLY A 13 -11.23 -1.62 16.12
C GLY A 13 -12.01 -1.65 17.37
N ALA A 14 -11.56 -0.95 18.35
CA ALA A 14 -12.29 -0.92 19.57
C ALA A 14 -13.65 -0.37 19.34
N LEU A 15 -13.85 0.35 18.28
CA LEU A 15 -15.10 0.95 18.07
C LEU A 15 -16.10 0.03 17.51
N GLY A 16 -15.74 -1.09 17.06
CA GLY A 16 -16.71 -1.96 16.55
C GLY A 16 -16.09 -3.23 16.17
N ALA A 17 -16.87 -4.18 15.87
CA ALA A 17 -16.40 -5.47 15.59
C ALA A 17 -15.51 -5.49 14.41
N PHE A 18 -15.60 -4.53 13.56
CA PHE A 18 -14.87 -4.58 12.36
C PHE A 18 -13.73 -3.63 12.30
N GLY A 19 -13.51 -2.91 13.32
CA GLY A 19 -12.31 -2.17 13.42
C GLY A 19 -12.24 -0.82 12.77
N ILE A 20 -13.10 -0.48 11.89
CA ILE A 20 -13.04 0.80 11.21
C ILE A 20 -14.29 1.60 11.46
N PRO A 21 -14.17 2.76 12.08
CA PRO A 21 -15.34 3.62 12.28
C PRO A 21 -15.87 4.07 10.94
N ALA A 22 -17.15 4.30 10.90
CA ALA A 22 -17.80 4.69 9.67
C ALA A 22 -17.13 5.87 9.00
N ARG A 23 -16.68 6.82 9.81
CA ARG A 23 -16.05 7.96 9.28
C ARG A 23 -14.76 7.63 8.55
N GLU A 24 -13.96 6.73 9.11
CA GLU A 24 -12.73 6.34 8.47
C GLU A 24 -13.00 5.48 7.25
N ALA A 25 -14.03 4.66 7.30
CA ALA A 25 -14.37 3.85 6.15
C ALA A 25 -14.73 4.74 4.97
N HIS A 26 -15.51 5.79 5.22
CA HIS A 26 -15.84 6.71 4.16
C HIS A 26 -14.59 7.39 3.64
N GLY A 27 -13.67 7.76 4.52
CA GLY A 27 -12.45 8.43 4.12
C GLY A 27 -11.56 7.54 3.29
N GLN A 28 -11.71 6.20 3.39
CA GLN A 28 -10.87 5.30 2.64
C GLN A 28 -11.45 4.89 1.30
N GLU A 29 -12.72 5.19 1.06
CA GLU A 29 -13.34 4.78 -0.20
C GLU A 29 -12.62 5.30 -1.43
N TRP A 30 -12.20 6.56 -1.39
CA TRP A 30 -11.53 7.12 -2.54
C TRP A 30 -10.17 6.47 -2.76
N ILE A 31 -9.51 6.05 -1.68
CA ILE A 31 -8.23 5.38 -1.79
C ILE A 31 -8.43 4.04 -2.47
N ILE A 32 -9.43 3.29 -2.03
CA ILE A 32 -9.71 1.98 -2.61
C ILE A 32 -10.04 2.13 -4.09
N SER A 33 -10.88 3.10 -4.42
CA SER A 33 -11.24 3.35 -5.80
C SER A 33 -10.01 3.70 -6.64
N THR A 34 -9.12 4.52 -6.09
CA THR A 34 -7.91 4.91 -6.80
C THR A 34 -7.04 3.70 -7.08
N ILE A 35 -6.95 2.77 -6.11
CA ILE A 35 -6.16 1.56 -6.29
C ILE A 35 -6.75 0.69 -7.40
N TYR A 36 -8.07 0.48 -7.40
CA TYR A 36 -8.69 -0.33 -8.44
C TYR A 36 -8.58 0.31 -9.81
N ASP A 37 -8.66 1.65 -9.88
CA ASP A 37 -8.50 2.33 -11.16
C ASP A 37 -7.08 2.14 -11.69
N ALA A 38 -6.08 2.22 -10.82
CA ALA A 38 -4.71 2.01 -11.23
C ALA A 38 -4.51 0.57 -11.72
N ALA A 39 -5.08 -0.39 -11.00
CA ALA A 39 -4.99 -1.78 -11.41
C ALA A 39 -5.59 -1.96 -12.80
N GLY A 40 -6.73 -1.33 -13.06
CA GLY A 40 -7.36 -1.41 -14.36
C GLY A 40 -6.51 -0.82 -15.47
N ARG A 41 -5.85 0.30 -15.19
CA ARG A 41 -5.02 0.93 -16.22
C ARG A 41 -3.85 0.05 -16.62
N HIS A 42 -3.35 -0.74 -15.69
CA HIS A 42 -2.18 -1.57 -15.97
C HIS A 42 -2.49 -3.05 -16.12
N GLY A 43 -3.77 -3.41 -16.08
CA GLY A 43 -4.17 -4.79 -16.34
C GLY A 43 -3.80 -5.78 -15.26
N VAL A 44 -3.74 -5.34 -14.01
CA VAL A 44 -3.40 -6.23 -12.91
C VAL A 44 -4.60 -6.38 -11.98
N SER A 45 -4.53 -7.36 -11.09
CA SER A 45 -5.62 -7.62 -10.16
C SER A 45 -5.78 -6.51 -9.16
N GLY A 46 -6.97 -5.90 -9.10
CA GLY A 46 -7.26 -4.87 -8.13
C GLY A 46 -7.22 -5.42 -6.71
N ASP A 47 -7.71 -6.66 -6.54
CA ASP A 47 -7.70 -7.26 -5.21
C ASP A 47 -6.27 -7.48 -4.72
N TRP A 48 -5.39 -7.92 -5.60
CA TRP A 48 -4.01 -8.16 -5.24
C TRP A 48 -3.35 -6.83 -4.83
N LEU A 49 -3.57 -5.80 -5.63
CA LEU A 49 -2.99 -4.51 -5.36
C LEU A 49 -3.54 -3.93 -4.06
N LEU A 50 -4.85 -4.03 -3.85
CA LEU A 50 -5.47 -3.53 -2.63
C LEU A 50 -4.94 -4.25 -1.40
N ASN A 51 -4.85 -5.58 -1.47
CA ASN A 51 -4.36 -6.32 -0.32
C ASN A 51 -2.93 -5.98 0.02
N THR A 52 -2.13 -5.66 -0.98
CA THR A 52 -0.76 -5.24 -0.74
C THR A 52 -0.74 -3.91 0.02
N ALA A 53 -1.56 -2.95 -0.39
CA ALA A 53 -1.63 -1.67 0.29
C ALA A 53 -2.13 -1.82 1.73
N VAL A 54 -3.11 -2.69 1.93
CA VAL A 54 -3.63 -2.93 3.27
C VAL A 54 -2.51 -3.52 4.14
N CYS A 55 -1.77 -4.46 3.61
CA CYS A 55 -0.68 -5.08 4.36
C CYS A 55 0.45 -4.09 4.64
N GLU A 56 0.76 -3.24 3.67
CA GLU A 56 1.89 -2.33 3.83
C GLU A 56 1.59 -1.16 4.76
N SER A 57 0.39 -0.61 4.69
CA SER A 57 0.11 0.62 5.42
C SER A 57 -1.26 0.65 6.09
N GLN A 58 -2.08 -0.39 5.93
CA GLN A 58 -3.47 -0.37 6.38
C GLN A 58 -4.23 0.77 5.71
N LEU A 59 -3.88 1.05 4.45
CA LEU A 59 -4.48 2.12 3.65
C LEU A 59 -4.26 3.50 4.24
N ASP A 60 -3.15 3.68 4.94
CA ASP A 60 -2.80 4.99 5.50
C ASP A 60 -1.82 5.67 4.53
N PRO A 61 -2.27 6.70 3.81
CA PRO A 61 -1.39 7.36 2.85
C PRO A 61 -0.26 8.15 3.50
N TRP A 62 -0.36 8.36 4.81
CA TRP A 62 0.66 9.11 5.53
C TRP A 62 1.58 8.20 6.34
N ALA A 63 1.51 6.90 6.12
CA ALA A 63 2.34 5.96 6.87
C ALA A 63 3.82 6.21 6.56
N TYR A 64 4.62 6.17 7.59
CA TYR A 64 6.05 6.35 7.45
C TYR A 64 6.75 5.39 8.39
N ASN A 65 7.68 4.62 7.84
CA ASN A 65 8.44 3.69 8.66
C ASN A 65 9.78 4.32 9.00
N GLU A 66 9.92 4.72 10.25
CA GLU A 66 11.11 5.43 10.67
C GLU A 66 12.37 4.59 10.57
N MET A 67 12.23 3.29 10.63
CA MET A 67 13.41 2.43 10.61
C MET A 67 13.95 2.23 9.20
N THR A 68 13.08 2.26 8.21
CA THR A 68 13.50 1.98 6.84
C THR A 68 13.35 3.17 5.91
N GLY A 69 12.59 4.18 6.33
CA GLY A 69 12.33 5.33 5.48
C GLY A 69 11.25 5.10 4.44
N ASP A 70 10.52 3.99 4.56
CA ASP A 70 9.47 3.69 3.59
C ASP A 70 8.29 4.62 3.76
N ILE A 71 7.70 5.04 2.66
CA ILE A 71 6.73 6.12 2.62
C ILE A 71 5.40 5.70 2.03
N GLY A 72 4.33 6.05 2.72
CA GLY A 72 3.00 6.15 2.14
C GLY A 72 2.24 4.86 1.99
N LEU A 73 1.24 4.93 1.16
CA LEU A 73 0.26 3.86 0.97
C LEU A 73 0.88 2.51 0.65
N PHE A 74 1.86 2.49 -0.24
CA PHE A 74 2.54 1.27 -0.64
C PHE A 74 3.95 1.16 -0.06
N GLN A 75 4.32 2.04 0.84
CA GLN A 75 5.61 1.99 1.52
C GLN A 75 6.78 1.95 0.54
N PHE A 76 6.84 2.96 -0.30
CA PHE A 76 7.93 3.08 -1.25
C PHE A 76 9.20 3.63 -0.61
N LYS A 77 10.32 3.08 -1.01
CA LYS A 77 11.59 3.66 -0.63
C LYS A 77 11.88 4.81 -1.59
N PRO A 78 12.30 5.96 -1.09
CA PRO A 78 12.60 7.09 -1.98
C PRO A 78 13.59 6.71 -3.08
N ALA A 79 14.57 5.88 -2.78
CA ALA A 79 15.55 5.49 -3.79
C ALA A 79 14.89 4.67 -4.90
N THR A 80 14.01 3.75 -4.55
CA THR A 80 13.31 2.95 -5.54
C THR A 80 12.38 3.83 -6.38
N TRP A 81 11.70 4.76 -5.72
CA TRP A 81 10.80 5.67 -6.41
C TRP A 81 11.54 6.44 -7.50
N ALA A 82 12.71 6.98 -7.14
CA ALA A 82 13.51 7.72 -8.10
C ALA A 82 14.07 6.80 -9.18
N GLU A 83 14.50 5.62 -8.79
CA GLU A 83 15.07 4.68 -9.72
C GLU A 83 14.07 4.26 -10.79
N TRP A 84 12.79 4.16 -10.41
CA TRP A 84 11.76 3.78 -11.37
C TRP A 84 11.25 4.97 -12.16
N GLY A 85 11.89 6.13 -12.00
CA GLY A 85 11.62 7.29 -12.85
C GLY A 85 10.50 8.19 -12.41
N ALA A 86 10.04 8.04 -11.18
CA ALA A 86 8.93 8.84 -10.70
C ALA A 86 9.41 10.17 -10.15
N ASP A 87 8.51 11.15 -10.18
CA ASP A 87 8.80 12.48 -9.65
C ASP A 87 8.90 12.40 -8.13
N PRO A 88 10.04 12.76 -7.55
CA PRO A 88 10.19 12.68 -6.10
C PRO A 88 9.13 13.45 -5.33
N SER A 89 8.62 14.52 -5.87
CA SER A 89 7.64 15.32 -5.15
C SER A 89 6.29 14.65 -5.09
N ALA A 90 6.07 13.61 -5.86
CA ALA A 90 4.79 12.90 -5.89
C ALA A 90 4.77 11.65 -5.03
N ILE A 91 5.82 11.39 -4.27
CA ILE A 91 5.92 10.12 -3.57
C ILE A 91 4.82 9.92 -2.51
N TRP A 92 4.28 11.01 -1.97
CA TRP A 92 3.20 10.89 -0.97
C TRP A 92 1.82 10.87 -1.60
N ASP A 93 1.72 11.00 -2.91
CA ASP A 93 0.44 11.11 -3.58
C ASP A 93 -0.18 9.73 -3.82
N VAL A 94 -1.44 9.57 -3.41
CA VAL A 94 -2.10 8.27 -3.48
C VAL A 94 -2.24 7.79 -4.92
N TRP A 95 -2.60 8.69 -5.83
CA TRP A 95 -2.75 8.29 -7.23
C TRP A 95 -1.42 7.85 -7.80
N SER A 96 -0.36 8.62 -7.53
CA SER A 96 0.96 8.31 -8.07
C SER A 96 1.50 7.01 -7.51
N GLN A 97 1.33 6.76 -6.22
CA GLN A 97 1.79 5.51 -5.63
C GLN A 97 1.01 4.32 -6.16
N SER A 98 -0.30 4.47 -6.30
CA SER A 98 -1.13 3.38 -6.82
C SER A 98 -0.75 3.06 -8.26
N ASP A 99 -0.52 4.09 -9.05
CA ASP A 99 -0.17 3.90 -10.45
C ASP A 99 1.20 3.24 -10.59
N MET A 100 2.18 3.68 -9.81
CA MET A 100 3.50 3.09 -9.87
C MET A 100 3.49 1.64 -9.39
N ALA A 101 2.74 1.35 -8.33
CA ALA A 101 2.65 0.00 -7.83
C ALA A 101 1.97 -0.91 -8.85
N ALA A 102 0.91 -0.42 -9.49
CA ALA A 102 0.21 -1.22 -10.50
C ALA A 102 1.12 -1.48 -11.69
N TRP A 103 1.88 -0.48 -12.10
CA TRP A 103 2.84 -0.68 -13.17
C TRP A 103 3.86 -1.74 -12.79
N ALA A 104 4.38 -1.65 -11.58
CA ALA A 104 5.39 -2.60 -11.11
C ALA A 104 4.83 -4.03 -11.11
N PHE A 105 3.59 -4.19 -10.66
CA PHE A 105 2.96 -5.50 -10.70
C PHE A 105 2.84 -6.01 -12.14
N SER A 106 2.55 -5.11 -13.06
CA SER A 106 2.34 -5.50 -14.46
C SER A 106 3.62 -5.99 -15.13
N VAL A 107 4.77 -5.57 -14.63
CA VAL A 107 6.05 -5.98 -15.22
C VAL A 107 6.83 -6.96 -14.33
N GLY A 108 6.16 -7.53 -13.35
CA GLY A 108 6.78 -8.58 -12.54
C GLY A 108 7.61 -8.11 -11.38
N LEU A 109 7.52 -6.84 -11.02
CA LEU A 109 8.29 -6.31 -9.90
C LEU A 109 7.52 -6.36 -8.58
N HIS A 110 6.44 -7.12 -8.55
CA HIS A 110 5.63 -7.21 -7.33
C HIS A 110 6.42 -7.78 -6.14
N THR A 111 7.47 -8.53 -6.42
CA THR A 111 8.27 -9.10 -5.34
C THR A 111 9.02 -8.04 -4.54
N HIS A 112 9.01 -6.79 -5.03
CA HIS A 112 9.54 -5.70 -4.25
C HIS A 112 8.80 -5.58 -2.90
N TRP A 113 7.55 -6.01 -2.84
CA TRP A 113 6.76 -5.94 -1.62
C TRP A 113 6.61 -7.33 -1.03
N CYS A 114 7.04 -7.49 0.22
CA CYS A 114 6.82 -8.72 0.93
C CYS A 114 5.35 -9.05 1.01
N CYS A 115 4.54 -8.05 1.21
CA CYS A 115 3.12 -8.29 1.41
C CYS A 115 2.43 -8.84 0.18
N SER A 116 2.98 -8.60 -1.01
CA SER A 116 2.37 -9.16 -2.20
C SER A 116 2.54 -10.67 -2.22
N GLY A 117 3.68 -11.16 -1.75
CA GLY A 117 3.88 -12.59 -1.68
C GLY A 117 3.01 -13.20 -0.60
N THR A 118 2.91 -12.54 0.52
CA THR A 118 2.07 -13.03 1.59
C THR A 118 0.63 -13.16 1.12
N TRP A 119 0.18 -12.18 0.38
CA TRP A 119 -1.18 -12.22 -0.08
C TRP A 119 -1.43 -13.40 -0.99
N GLN A 120 -0.42 -13.84 -1.68
CA GLN A 120 -0.59 -14.99 -2.55
C GLN A 120 -0.33 -16.30 -1.83
N GLY A 121 -0.16 -16.24 -0.54
CA GLY A 121 0.04 -17.45 0.23
C GLY A 121 1.49 -17.82 0.43
N GLU A 122 2.38 -17.00 -0.04
CA GLU A 122 3.80 -17.25 0.13
C GLU A 122 4.29 -16.53 1.35
N GLU A 123 5.30 -17.12 1.97
CA GLU A 123 5.83 -16.49 3.13
C GLU A 123 6.63 -15.27 2.76
N CYS A 124 6.47 -14.21 3.50
CA CYS A 124 7.23 -13.01 3.27
C CYS A 124 8.55 -13.09 4.01
N ILE A 125 9.61 -13.22 3.26
CA ILE A 125 10.92 -13.36 3.87
C ILE A 125 11.62 -12.01 3.78
N VAL A 126 11.96 -11.47 4.93
CA VAL A 126 12.61 -10.18 4.99
C VAL A 126 14.10 -10.41 5.14
N LEU A 127 14.86 -9.91 4.22
CA LEU A 127 16.30 -10.11 4.24
C LEU A 127 17.04 -8.92 4.82
#